data_c74eb6affa4c87152d37f0ee55284a00
#
_entry.id   c74eb6affa4c87152d37f0ee55284a00
#
_cell.length_a   1.000
_cell.length_b   1.000
_cell.length_c   1.000
_cell.angle_alpha   90.00
_cell.angle_beta   90.00
_cell.angle_gamma   90.00
#
_symmetry.space_group_name_H-M   'P 1'
#
loop_
_entity.id
_entity.type
_entity.pdbx_description
1 polymer ?
#
loop_
_entity_poly.entity_id
_entity_poly.type
_entity_poly.pdbx_seq_one_letter_code
_entity_poly.pdbx_strand_id
1 'polypeptide(L)'
;MFEAVDLARLQFALTSIYHWLFVPFTLGMTVTVAILEWTYVSTGKEVYKKMAKFWGKLFLINFAMGVVTGIVQEFHFGMNWAEYSRFMGDIFGAPLALEALMAFFLESTFMGVWIFGWDRLNKTVHAVVATLVALGTNLSAFWILVANSFMQHPVGYVIRNGRAEMDNFLTIVQNGYVPGQFFHIVLNGLLTAGVIIMAISAWHLLRNNATDFYRRSAKWGMVIALVFGTLGALAGHHQGQYITKVQPMKMAAMEALWETQDPAPFSLVANIDTKAQKNTGALEIPGGLSFLTQNSFTSGKVEGIKDLQAKSEAQYGPGNYIPDVPAIFWTFRVMVAAGSIMLLVAFVGLILNAKDKLVGNRTFLKIMFWTLPLPFIAHSTGWFVAEAGRQPWLVYGLQLTADGASKAVTAPEIMTTIIGFTVVYIVAAIAALYLAVEHIKKGPDGNPSHDVVEKEEARLWN
;
A
#
# COMPACT_ATOMS: atom_id res chain seq x y z
N MET A 1 -17.62 -12.40 24.88
CA MET A 1 -17.26 -13.38 23.84
C MET A 1 -17.30 -12.61 22.53
N PHE A 2 -16.26 -12.68 21.70
CA PHE A 2 -16.28 -11.96 20.41
C PHE A 2 -17.36 -12.57 19.52
N GLU A 3 -18.10 -11.73 18.80
CA GLU A 3 -19.06 -12.18 17.79
C GLU A 3 -18.33 -12.71 16.56
N ALA A 4 -18.95 -13.62 15.81
CA ALA A 4 -18.36 -14.21 14.61
C ALA A 4 -17.97 -13.13 13.57
N VAL A 5 -18.80 -12.09 13.43
CA VAL A 5 -18.53 -10.95 12.52
C VAL A 5 -17.27 -10.19 12.92
N ASP A 6 -17.04 -9.95 14.20
CA ASP A 6 -15.83 -9.23 14.66
C ASP A 6 -14.57 -10.03 14.40
N LEU A 7 -14.63 -11.36 14.61
CA LEU A 7 -13.51 -12.25 14.30
C LEU A 7 -13.26 -12.35 12.78
N ALA A 8 -14.31 -12.39 11.96
CA ALA A 8 -14.18 -12.37 10.50
C ALA A 8 -13.52 -11.06 10.01
N ARG A 9 -13.92 -9.92 10.59
CA ARG A 9 -13.29 -8.62 10.32
C ARG A 9 -11.81 -8.60 10.74
N LEU A 10 -11.51 -9.09 11.95
CA LEU A 10 -10.14 -9.18 12.45
C LEU A 10 -9.29 -10.08 11.55
N GLN A 11 -9.80 -11.24 11.15
CA GLN A 11 -9.09 -12.13 10.25
C GLN A 11 -8.78 -11.49 8.90
N PHE A 12 -9.77 -10.85 8.27
CA PHE A 12 -9.58 -10.15 7.01
C PHE A 12 -8.57 -9.00 7.15
N ALA A 13 -8.62 -8.25 8.24
CA ALA A 13 -7.66 -7.19 8.52
C ALA A 13 -6.22 -7.72 8.66
N LEU A 14 -6.03 -8.80 9.43
CA LEU A 14 -4.71 -9.42 9.62
C LEU A 14 -4.14 -9.96 8.29
N THR A 15 -4.94 -10.70 7.52
CA THR A 15 -4.48 -11.27 6.25
C THR A 15 -4.17 -10.18 5.22
N SER A 16 -4.95 -9.11 5.18
CA SER A 16 -4.68 -7.95 4.31
C SER A 16 -3.40 -7.23 4.72
N ILE A 17 -3.15 -7.01 6.02
CA ILE A 17 -1.90 -6.41 6.49
C ILE A 17 -0.70 -7.29 6.12
N TYR A 18 -0.79 -8.62 6.31
CA TYR A 18 0.27 -9.53 5.88
C TYR A 18 0.54 -9.43 4.37
N HIS A 19 -0.50 -9.35 3.55
CA HIS A 19 -0.35 -9.18 2.10
C HIS A 19 0.29 -7.83 1.74
N TRP A 20 -0.12 -6.75 2.38
CA TRP A 20 0.43 -5.41 2.20
C TRP A 20 1.88 -5.24 2.64
N LEU A 21 2.46 -6.16 3.38
CA LEU A 21 3.90 -6.17 3.63
C LEU A 21 4.72 -6.49 2.36
N PHE A 22 4.12 -7.16 1.37
CA PHE A 22 4.82 -7.65 0.18
C PHE A 22 4.43 -6.92 -1.10
N VAL A 23 3.15 -6.60 -1.27
CA VAL A 23 2.61 -6.05 -2.52
C VAL A 23 3.22 -4.71 -2.92
N PRO A 24 3.31 -3.68 -2.07
CA PRO A 24 3.86 -2.39 -2.49
C PRO A 24 5.31 -2.47 -2.95
N PHE A 25 6.11 -3.31 -2.29
CA PHE A 25 7.48 -3.56 -2.72
C PHE A 25 7.53 -4.26 -4.08
N THR A 26 6.67 -5.26 -4.30
CA THR A 26 6.54 -5.96 -5.59
C THR A 26 6.19 -4.98 -6.71
N LEU A 27 5.15 -4.17 -6.55
CA LEU A 27 4.70 -3.18 -7.54
C LEU A 27 5.82 -2.21 -7.95
N GLY A 28 6.52 -1.65 -6.96
CA GLY A 28 7.58 -0.69 -7.22
C GLY A 28 8.88 -1.32 -7.71
N MET A 29 9.25 -2.49 -7.20
CA MET A 29 10.53 -3.10 -7.54
C MET A 29 10.54 -3.70 -8.94
N THR A 30 9.43 -4.26 -9.44
CA THR A 30 9.34 -4.73 -10.82
C THR A 30 9.60 -3.61 -11.82
N VAL A 31 8.98 -2.45 -11.63
CA VAL A 31 9.22 -1.26 -12.47
C VAL A 31 10.65 -0.77 -12.32
N THR A 32 11.19 -0.74 -11.09
CA THR A 32 12.58 -0.31 -10.83
C THR A 32 13.58 -1.22 -11.52
N VAL A 33 13.40 -2.53 -11.48
CA VAL A 33 14.26 -3.50 -12.17
C VAL A 33 14.19 -3.31 -13.68
N ALA A 34 12.99 -3.14 -14.25
CA ALA A 34 12.83 -2.85 -15.67
C ALA A 34 13.57 -1.56 -16.08
N ILE A 35 13.47 -0.48 -15.30
CA ILE A 35 14.21 0.77 -15.54
C ILE A 35 15.73 0.53 -15.50
N LEU A 36 16.24 -0.25 -14.53
CA LEU A 36 17.65 -0.59 -14.44
C LEU A 36 18.14 -1.39 -15.65
N GLU A 37 17.34 -2.33 -16.15
CA GLU A 37 17.68 -3.08 -17.38
C GLU A 37 17.69 -2.21 -18.62
N TRP A 38 16.69 -1.34 -18.80
CA TRP A 38 16.72 -0.35 -19.89
C TRP A 38 17.89 0.61 -19.79
N THR A 39 18.30 0.98 -18.57
CA THR A 39 19.52 1.77 -18.35
C THR A 39 20.78 0.98 -18.74
N TYR A 40 20.81 -0.33 -18.48
CA TYR A 40 21.87 -1.20 -18.97
C TYR A 40 21.88 -1.30 -20.49
N VAL A 41 20.71 -1.47 -21.11
CA VAL A 41 20.60 -1.52 -22.60
C VAL A 41 21.16 -0.26 -23.24
N SER A 42 20.78 0.92 -22.72
CA SER A 42 21.13 2.23 -23.29
C SER A 42 22.59 2.65 -23.03
N THR A 43 23.14 2.29 -21.84
CA THR A 43 24.47 2.74 -21.44
C THR A 43 25.56 1.71 -21.65
N GLY A 44 25.21 0.41 -21.74
CA GLY A 44 26.15 -0.71 -21.77
C GLY A 44 26.94 -0.95 -20.49
N LYS A 45 26.65 -0.22 -19.40
CA LYS A 45 27.43 -0.30 -18.16
C LYS A 45 27.00 -1.48 -17.30
N GLU A 46 27.90 -2.43 -17.06
CA GLU A 46 27.65 -3.67 -16.30
C GLU A 46 27.13 -3.43 -14.86
N VAL A 47 27.41 -2.27 -14.27
CA VAL A 47 26.87 -1.94 -12.93
C VAL A 47 25.35 -1.96 -12.89
N TYR A 48 24.67 -1.55 -13.95
CA TYR A 48 23.20 -1.56 -14.00
C TYR A 48 22.64 -2.98 -14.14
N LYS A 49 23.34 -3.85 -14.88
CA LYS A 49 23.02 -5.30 -14.91
C LYS A 49 23.18 -5.94 -13.53
N LYS A 50 24.27 -5.63 -12.83
CA LYS A 50 24.49 -6.09 -11.45
C LYS A 50 23.39 -5.58 -10.50
N MET A 51 23.00 -4.31 -10.63
CA MET A 51 21.91 -3.73 -9.85
C MET A 51 20.58 -4.46 -10.14
N ALA A 52 20.24 -4.65 -11.41
CA ALA A 52 19.00 -5.35 -11.80
C ALA A 52 18.97 -6.79 -11.23
N LYS A 53 20.08 -7.53 -11.32
CA LYS A 53 20.19 -8.88 -10.75
C LYS A 53 20.07 -8.89 -9.22
N PHE A 54 20.75 -7.98 -8.53
CA PHE A 54 20.74 -7.92 -7.06
C PHE A 54 19.37 -7.56 -6.51
N TRP A 55 18.78 -6.46 -6.98
CA TRP A 55 17.47 -5.99 -6.55
C TRP A 55 16.34 -6.90 -7.04
N GLY A 56 16.51 -7.46 -8.23
CA GLY A 56 15.56 -8.42 -8.79
C GLY A 56 15.49 -9.73 -8.01
N LYS A 57 16.61 -10.23 -7.46
CA LYS A 57 16.58 -11.41 -6.59
C LYS A 57 15.86 -11.13 -5.27
N LEU A 58 16.03 -9.93 -4.69
CA LEU A 58 15.28 -9.52 -3.51
C LEU A 58 13.78 -9.41 -3.82
N PHE A 59 13.43 -8.86 -4.99
CA PHE A 59 12.06 -8.86 -5.49
C PHE A 59 11.47 -10.29 -5.57
N LEU A 60 12.19 -11.26 -6.13
CA LEU A 60 11.70 -12.65 -6.27
C LEU A 60 11.39 -13.30 -4.92
N ILE A 61 12.23 -13.07 -3.91
CA ILE A 61 11.99 -13.59 -2.56
C ILE A 61 10.69 -12.98 -1.99
N ASN A 62 10.50 -11.69 -2.16
CA ASN A 62 9.31 -10.97 -1.72
C ASN A 62 8.06 -11.40 -2.49
N PHE A 63 8.17 -11.58 -3.80
CA PHE A 63 7.07 -11.97 -4.68
C PHE A 63 6.47 -13.32 -4.28
N ALA A 64 7.31 -14.31 -3.96
CA ALA A 64 6.84 -15.61 -3.52
C ALA A 64 5.91 -15.50 -2.29
N MET A 65 6.22 -14.59 -1.35
CA MET A 65 5.37 -14.31 -0.20
C MET A 65 4.09 -13.58 -0.59
N GLY A 66 4.18 -12.64 -1.52
CA GLY A 66 3.03 -11.91 -2.05
C GLY A 66 1.98 -12.87 -2.64
N VAL A 67 2.41 -13.86 -3.42
CA VAL A 67 1.53 -14.87 -4.03
C VAL A 67 0.83 -15.71 -2.93
N VAL A 68 1.59 -16.26 -1.97
CA VAL A 68 1.02 -17.09 -0.90
C VAL A 68 -0.02 -16.32 -0.09
N THR A 69 0.28 -15.08 0.27
CA THR A 69 -0.63 -14.25 1.08
C THR A 69 -1.85 -13.80 0.30
N GLY A 70 -1.72 -13.56 -1.03
CA GLY A 70 -2.83 -13.19 -1.90
C GLY A 70 -3.84 -14.32 -2.10
N ILE A 71 -3.36 -15.55 -2.37
CA ILE A 71 -4.23 -16.73 -2.52
C ILE A 71 -5.08 -16.96 -1.27
N VAL A 72 -4.50 -16.87 -0.08
CA VAL A 72 -5.27 -17.03 1.16
C VAL A 72 -6.34 -15.93 1.31
N GLN A 73 -6.05 -14.71 0.87
CA GLN A 73 -7.02 -13.62 0.95
C GLN A 73 -8.25 -13.89 0.07
N GLU A 74 -8.08 -14.51 -1.09
CA GLU A 74 -9.20 -14.91 -1.94
C GLU A 74 -10.09 -15.98 -1.30
N PHE A 75 -9.53 -16.92 -0.55
CA PHE A 75 -10.32 -17.91 0.16
C PHE A 75 -11.29 -17.31 1.19
N HIS A 76 -10.99 -16.14 1.76
CA HIS A 76 -11.90 -15.48 2.70
C HIS A 76 -13.28 -15.18 2.11
N PHE A 77 -13.36 -14.91 0.81
CA PHE A 77 -14.65 -14.62 0.17
C PHE A 77 -15.60 -15.81 0.17
N GLY A 78 -15.08 -17.04 0.09
CA GLY A 78 -15.87 -18.27 0.23
C GLY A 78 -16.03 -18.76 1.65
N MET A 79 -15.14 -18.36 2.56
CA MET A 79 -15.16 -18.81 3.97
C MET A 79 -16.02 -17.92 4.85
N ASN A 80 -15.50 -16.76 5.22
CA ASN A 80 -16.10 -15.89 6.23
C ASN A 80 -16.98 -14.79 5.65
N TRP A 81 -16.98 -14.59 4.33
CA TRP A 81 -17.68 -13.53 3.62
C TRP A 81 -18.63 -14.06 2.53
N ALA A 82 -19.27 -15.23 2.77
CA ALA A 82 -20.11 -15.87 1.78
C ALA A 82 -21.36 -15.03 1.40
N GLU A 83 -21.94 -14.28 2.34
CA GLU A 83 -23.09 -13.41 2.02
C GLU A 83 -22.66 -12.22 1.14
N TYR A 84 -21.46 -11.67 1.36
CA TYR A 84 -20.86 -10.71 0.43
C TYR A 84 -20.68 -11.32 -0.97
N SER A 85 -20.13 -12.53 -1.06
CA SER A 85 -19.92 -13.21 -2.34
C SER A 85 -21.24 -13.51 -3.05
N ARG A 86 -22.31 -13.81 -2.32
CA ARG A 86 -23.65 -13.95 -2.91
C ARG A 86 -24.22 -12.63 -3.40
N PHE A 87 -24.03 -11.56 -2.65
CA PHE A 87 -24.55 -10.25 -3.00
C PHE A 87 -23.80 -9.64 -4.19
N MET A 88 -22.47 -9.76 -4.21
CA MET A 88 -21.56 -9.06 -5.12
C MET A 88 -20.91 -9.95 -6.18
N GLY A 89 -21.15 -11.27 -6.17
CA GLY A 89 -20.37 -12.23 -6.95
C GLY A 89 -20.34 -11.97 -8.46
N ASP A 90 -21.41 -11.43 -9.01
CA ASP A 90 -21.49 -11.08 -10.43
C ASP A 90 -20.54 -9.91 -10.79
N ILE A 91 -20.44 -8.90 -9.93
CA ILE A 91 -19.62 -7.70 -10.17
C ILE A 91 -18.17 -7.96 -9.80
N PHE A 92 -17.92 -8.66 -8.69
CA PHE A 92 -16.61 -8.91 -8.12
C PHE A 92 -15.84 -9.98 -8.91
N GLY A 93 -16.55 -11.01 -9.43
CA GLY A 93 -15.94 -12.13 -10.12
C GLY A 93 -15.25 -11.78 -11.43
N ALA A 94 -15.78 -10.81 -12.20
CA ALA A 94 -15.21 -10.44 -13.47
C ALA A 94 -13.82 -9.78 -13.34
N PRO A 95 -13.57 -8.77 -12.49
CA PRO A 95 -12.24 -8.24 -12.23
C PRO A 95 -11.25 -9.27 -11.70
N LEU A 96 -11.68 -10.16 -10.78
CA LEU A 96 -10.83 -11.23 -10.26
C LEU A 96 -10.44 -12.26 -11.33
N ALA A 97 -11.38 -12.63 -12.20
CA ALA A 97 -11.07 -13.53 -13.31
C ALA A 97 -10.07 -12.91 -14.30
N LEU A 98 -10.21 -11.61 -14.59
CA LEU A 98 -9.27 -10.87 -15.43
C LEU A 98 -7.90 -10.71 -14.77
N GLU A 99 -7.87 -10.49 -13.46
CA GLU A 99 -6.64 -10.47 -12.68
C GLU A 99 -5.90 -11.79 -12.81
N ALA A 100 -6.56 -12.93 -12.57
CA ALA A 100 -5.96 -14.24 -12.68
C ALA A 100 -5.51 -14.56 -14.13
N LEU A 101 -6.39 -14.37 -15.11
CA LEU A 101 -6.16 -14.80 -16.49
C LEU A 101 -5.23 -13.88 -17.27
N MET A 102 -5.34 -12.56 -17.10
CA MET A 102 -4.54 -11.61 -17.88
C MET A 102 -3.28 -11.16 -17.14
N ALA A 103 -3.41 -10.83 -15.85
CA ALA A 103 -2.30 -10.26 -15.10
C ALA A 103 -1.38 -11.33 -14.54
N PHE A 104 -1.88 -12.26 -13.73
CA PHE A 104 -1.06 -13.26 -13.07
C PHE A 104 -0.41 -14.25 -14.06
N PHE A 105 -1.11 -14.67 -15.10
CA PHE A 105 -0.48 -15.51 -16.14
C PHE A 105 0.60 -14.76 -16.93
N LEU A 106 0.36 -13.49 -17.27
CA LEU A 106 1.37 -12.65 -17.91
C LEU A 106 2.61 -12.55 -17.01
N GLU A 107 2.41 -12.19 -15.75
CA GLU A 107 3.46 -12.00 -14.77
C GLU A 107 4.27 -13.29 -14.54
N SER A 108 3.61 -14.40 -14.21
CA SER A 108 4.27 -15.67 -13.90
C SER A 108 5.02 -16.25 -15.11
N THR A 109 4.44 -16.17 -16.31
CA THR A 109 5.06 -16.65 -17.54
C THR A 109 6.34 -15.86 -17.84
N PHE A 110 6.27 -14.53 -17.86
CA PHE A 110 7.44 -13.72 -18.19
C PHE A 110 8.44 -13.66 -17.04
N MET A 111 8.03 -13.87 -15.80
CA MET A 111 8.97 -14.01 -14.67
C MET A 111 9.87 -15.24 -14.84
N GLY A 112 9.34 -16.38 -15.27
CA GLY A 112 10.15 -17.55 -15.61
C GLY A 112 11.16 -17.25 -16.71
N VAL A 113 10.71 -16.58 -17.79
CA VAL A 113 11.59 -16.15 -18.88
C VAL A 113 12.64 -15.16 -18.41
N TRP A 114 12.29 -14.23 -17.52
CA TRP A 114 13.21 -13.25 -16.94
C TRP A 114 14.28 -13.91 -16.07
N ILE A 115 13.90 -14.85 -15.20
CA ILE A 115 14.84 -15.56 -14.31
C ILE A 115 15.88 -16.34 -15.09
N PHE A 116 15.44 -17.11 -16.10
CA PHE A 116 16.30 -18.03 -16.86
C PHE A 116 16.87 -17.42 -18.16
N GLY A 117 16.51 -16.17 -18.47
CA GLY A 117 16.87 -15.51 -19.71
C GLY A 117 18.19 -14.78 -19.73
N TRP A 118 18.85 -14.53 -18.56
CA TRP A 118 20.02 -13.65 -18.43
C TRP A 118 21.18 -14.00 -19.36
N ASP A 119 21.42 -15.28 -19.62
CA ASP A 119 22.53 -15.78 -20.46
C ASP A 119 22.03 -16.34 -21.81
N ARG A 120 20.70 -16.28 -22.06
CA ARG A 120 20.07 -16.84 -23.27
C ARG A 120 19.48 -15.78 -24.18
N LEU A 121 19.05 -14.66 -23.62
CA LEU A 121 18.40 -13.56 -24.35
C LEU A 121 19.40 -12.42 -24.56
N ASN A 122 19.26 -11.71 -25.67
CA ASN A 122 19.97 -10.43 -25.80
C ASN A 122 19.41 -9.40 -24.79
N LYS A 123 20.23 -8.41 -24.43
CA LYS A 123 19.90 -7.42 -23.40
C LYS A 123 18.60 -6.67 -23.63
N THR A 124 18.25 -6.38 -24.88
CA THR A 124 17.02 -5.65 -25.23
C THR A 124 15.79 -6.51 -25.03
N VAL A 125 15.80 -7.77 -25.51
CA VAL A 125 14.69 -8.70 -25.32
C VAL A 125 14.50 -8.99 -23.83
N HIS A 126 15.60 -9.12 -23.06
CA HIS A 126 15.52 -9.34 -21.61
C HIS A 126 14.86 -8.15 -20.89
N ALA A 127 15.21 -6.91 -21.25
CA ALA A 127 14.58 -5.71 -20.70
C ALA A 127 13.08 -5.59 -21.10
N VAL A 128 12.69 -6.03 -22.31
CA VAL A 128 11.27 -6.14 -22.69
C VAL A 128 10.55 -7.14 -21.78
N VAL A 129 11.16 -8.30 -21.54
CA VAL A 129 10.59 -9.31 -20.62
C VAL A 129 10.41 -8.74 -19.21
N ALA A 130 11.42 -8.03 -18.66
CA ALA A 130 11.29 -7.35 -17.37
C ALA A 130 10.14 -6.32 -17.37
N THR A 131 9.93 -5.60 -18.48
CA THR A 131 8.82 -4.65 -18.64
C THR A 131 7.47 -5.38 -18.65
N LEU A 132 7.38 -6.55 -19.28
CA LEU A 132 6.16 -7.36 -19.30
C LEU A 132 5.83 -7.92 -17.89
N VAL A 133 6.84 -8.32 -17.12
CA VAL A 133 6.65 -8.68 -15.70
C VAL A 133 6.09 -7.48 -14.92
N ALA A 134 6.71 -6.31 -15.05
CA ALA A 134 6.24 -5.09 -14.37
C ALA A 134 4.81 -4.69 -14.79
N LEU A 135 4.48 -4.86 -16.08
CA LEU A 135 3.13 -4.62 -16.58
C LEU A 135 2.13 -5.60 -15.98
N GLY A 136 2.44 -6.91 -15.96
CA GLY A 136 1.59 -7.93 -15.36
C GLY A 136 1.29 -7.66 -13.89
N THR A 137 2.34 -7.38 -13.10
CA THR A 137 2.21 -7.04 -11.68
C THR A 137 1.30 -5.82 -11.44
N ASN A 138 1.49 -4.75 -12.20
CA ASN A 138 0.68 -3.54 -12.04
C ASN A 138 -0.74 -3.70 -12.60
N LEU A 139 -0.94 -4.55 -13.61
CA LEU A 139 -2.26 -4.90 -14.12
C LEU A 139 -3.05 -5.76 -13.13
N SER A 140 -2.39 -6.65 -12.37
CA SER A 140 -3.00 -7.37 -11.25
C SER A 140 -3.56 -6.39 -10.22
N ALA A 141 -2.72 -5.44 -9.76
CA ALA A 141 -3.18 -4.39 -8.86
C ALA A 141 -4.36 -3.57 -9.43
N PHE A 142 -4.35 -3.27 -10.73
CA PHE A 142 -5.45 -2.54 -11.37
C PHE A 142 -6.78 -3.28 -11.24
N TRP A 143 -6.83 -4.57 -11.55
CA TRP A 143 -8.08 -5.34 -11.49
C TRP A 143 -8.62 -5.50 -10.06
N ILE A 144 -7.74 -5.76 -9.09
CA ILE A 144 -8.16 -5.81 -7.68
C ILE A 144 -8.70 -4.45 -7.22
N LEU A 145 -8.08 -3.35 -7.67
CA LEU A 145 -8.54 -2.00 -7.31
C LEU A 145 -9.83 -1.60 -8.04
N VAL A 146 -10.13 -2.14 -9.22
CA VAL A 146 -11.45 -2.01 -9.84
C VAL A 146 -12.52 -2.62 -8.95
N ALA A 147 -12.30 -3.84 -8.43
CA ALA A 147 -13.22 -4.49 -7.51
C ALA A 147 -13.37 -3.70 -6.20
N ASN A 148 -12.27 -3.25 -5.59
CA ASN A 148 -12.31 -2.44 -4.37
C ASN A 148 -12.97 -1.08 -4.60
N SER A 149 -12.72 -0.42 -5.74
CA SER A 149 -13.35 0.86 -6.10
C SER A 149 -14.86 0.76 -6.19
N PHE A 150 -15.39 -0.36 -6.65
CA PHE A 150 -16.84 -0.60 -6.61
C PHE A 150 -17.34 -0.65 -5.16
N MET A 151 -16.66 -1.31 -4.24
CA MET A 151 -17.04 -1.32 -2.83
C MET A 151 -17.03 0.09 -2.21
N GLN A 152 -16.15 0.97 -2.68
CA GLN A 152 -16.03 2.35 -2.23
C GLN A 152 -17.07 3.27 -2.85
N HIS A 153 -17.37 3.10 -4.13
CA HIS A 153 -18.31 3.90 -4.89
C HIS A 153 -19.02 3.02 -5.93
N PRO A 154 -20.18 2.40 -5.59
CA PRO A 154 -20.88 1.50 -6.50
C PRO A 154 -21.44 2.22 -7.73
N VAL A 155 -21.08 1.74 -8.92
CA VAL A 155 -21.57 2.23 -10.22
C VAL A 155 -21.72 1.06 -11.21
N GLY A 156 -22.58 1.19 -12.22
CA GLY A 156 -22.73 0.20 -13.29
C GLY A 156 -23.38 -1.11 -12.84
N TYR A 157 -24.27 -1.05 -11.85
CA TYR A 157 -25.01 -2.19 -11.30
C TYR A 157 -26.51 -1.96 -11.30
N VAL A 158 -27.25 -3.05 -11.15
CA VAL A 158 -28.69 -3.06 -10.86
C VAL A 158 -28.98 -4.02 -9.70
N ILE A 159 -30.00 -3.73 -8.90
CA ILE A 159 -30.44 -4.66 -7.86
C ILE A 159 -31.53 -5.56 -8.43
N ARG A 160 -31.24 -6.87 -8.49
CA ARG A 160 -32.21 -7.91 -8.89
C ARG A 160 -32.14 -9.07 -7.91
N ASN A 161 -33.30 -9.57 -7.52
CA ASN A 161 -33.43 -10.71 -6.57
C ASN A 161 -32.61 -10.52 -5.28
N GLY A 162 -32.51 -9.29 -4.76
CA GLY A 162 -31.73 -8.98 -3.56
C GLY A 162 -30.20 -9.03 -3.75
N ARG A 163 -29.70 -9.02 -5.00
CA ARG A 163 -28.27 -9.05 -5.35
C ARG A 163 -27.90 -7.85 -6.20
N ALA A 164 -26.67 -7.40 -6.09
CA ALA A 164 -26.08 -6.47 -7.03
C ALA A 164 -25.58 -7.24 -8.25
N GLU A 165 -26.22 -7.02 -9.39
CA GLU A 165 -25.85 -7.63 -10.66
C GLU A 165 -25.21 -6.58 -11.57
N MET A 166 -24.26 -7.02 -12.39
CA MET A 166 -23.56 -6.16 -13.34
C MET A 166 -24.49 -5.70 -14.43
N ASP A 167 -24.65 -4.39 -14.57
CA ASP A 167 -25.38 -3.78 -15.69
C ASP A 167 -24.42 -3.40 -16.82
N ASN A 168 -23.28 -2.79 -16.48
CA ASN A 168 -22.30 -2.36 -17.47
C ASN A 168 -20.87 -2.50 -16.93
N PHE A 169 -20.11 -3.47 -17.47
CA PHE A 169 -18.74 -3.73 -17.09
C PHE A 169 -17.80 -2.54 -17.31
N LEU A 170 -17.96 -1.84 -18.45
CA LEU A 170 -17.10 -0.70 -18.75
C LEU A 170 -17.30 0.45 -17.75
N THR A 171 -18.54 0.67 -17.28
CA THR A 171 -18.83 1.65 -16.23
C THR A 171 -18.15 1.28 -14.91
N ILE A 172 -18.07 0.00 -14.57
CA ILE A 172 -17.36 -0.48 -13.37
C ILE A 172 -15.85 -0.21 -13.52
N VAL A 173 -15.26 -0.53 -14.66
CA VAL A 173 -13.82 -0.30 -14.93
C VAL A 173 -13.49 1.20 -14.96
N GLN A 174 -14.38 2.02 -15.50
CA GLN A 174 -14.24 3.48 -15.59
C GLN A 174 -14.73 4.21 -14.32
N ASN A 175 -14.99 3.50 -13.24
CA ASN A 175 -15.35 4.10 -11.96
C ASN A 175 -14.36 5.21 -11.59
N GLY A 176 -14.85 6.41 -11.33
CA GLY A 176 -14.00 7.57 -11.01
C GLY A 176 -13.15 7.42 -9.75
N TYR A 177 -13.40 6.41 -8.92
CA TYR A 177 -12.57 6.07 -7.76
C TYR A 177 -11.26 5.36 -8.17
N VAL A 178 -11.28 4.57 -9.27
CA VAL A 178 -10.15 3.75 -9.74
C VAL A 178 -8.88 4.56 -10.00
N PRO A 179 -8.89 5.65 -10.77
CA PRO A 179 -7.65 6.37 -11.10
C PRO A 179 -6.93 6.91 -9.86
N GLY A 180 -7.67 7.56 -8.95
CA GLY A 180 -7.09 8.10 -7.72
C GLY A 180 -6.45 7.00 -6.86
N GLN A 181 -7.17 5.91 -6.64
CA GLN A 181 -6.71 4.78 -5.84
C GLN A 181 -5.51 4.06 -6.50
N PHE A 182 -5.60 3.75 -7.79
CA PHE A 182 -4.55 3.04 -8.53
C PHE A 182 -3.24 3.82 -8.56
N PHE A 183 -3.27 5.08 -8.99
CA PHE A 183 -2.06 5.89 -9.04
C PHE A 183 -1.47 6.15 -7.66
N HIS A 184 -2.30 6.40 -6.64
CA HIS A 184 -1.81 6.56 -5.28
C HIS A 184 -1.06 5.32 -4.79
N ILE A 185 -1.59 4.11 -5.04
CA ILE A 185 -0.98 2.84 -4.60
C ILE A 185 0.30 2.53 -5.40
N VAL A 186 0.27 2.60 -6.73
CA VAL A 186 1.42 2.25 -7.58
C VAL A 186 2.59 3.21 -7.36
N LEU A 187 2.33 4.51 -7.29
CA LEU A 187 3.37 5.51 -7.08
C LEU A 187 4.01 5.39 -5.69
N ASN A 188 3.21 5.07 -4.66
CA ASN A 188 3.74 4.78 -3.33
C ASN A 188 4.41 3.39 -3.24
N GLY A 189 4.06 2.45 -4.11
CA GLY A 189 4.84 1.23 -4.31
C GLY A 189 6.26 1.53 -4.82
N LEU A 190 6.41 2.45 -5.77
CA LEU A 190 7.71 2.94 -6.24
C LEU A 190 8.47 3.70 -5.14
N LEU A 191 7.79 4.54 -4.35
CA LEU A 191 8.38 5.13 -3.13
C LEU A 191 8.92 4.03 -2.21
N THR A 192 8.16 2.97 -1.98
CA THR A 192 8.55 1.83 -1.13
C THR A 192 9.82 1.16 -1.65
N ALA A 193 9.88 0.84 -2.95
CA ALA A 193 11.07 0.27 -3.56
C ALA A 193 12.28 1.20 -3.40
N GLY A 194 12.11 2.50 -3.64
CA GLY A 194 13.15 3.51 -3.45
C GLY A 194 13.68 3.56 -2.01
N VAL A 195 12.80 3.55 -1.02
CA VAL A 195 13.16 3.59 0.41
C VAL A 195 13.89 2.31 0.84
N ILE A 196 13.45 1.14 0.39
CA ILE A 196 14.12 -0.13 0.70
C ILE A 196 15.52 -0.16 0.08
N ILE A 197 15.67 0.29 -1.18
CA ILE A 197 16.97 0.44 -1.82
C ILE A 197 17.88 1.40 -1.03
N MET A 198 17.35 2.54 -0.60
CA MET A 198 18.09 3.50 0.23
C MET A 198 18.55 2.88 1.54
N ALA A 199 17.67 2.24 2.28
CA ALA A 199 17.94 1.69 3.61
C ALA A 199 18.98 0.57 3.55
N ILE A 200 18.85 -0.38 2.63
CA ILE A 200 19.83 -1.46 2.43
C ILE A 200 21.18 -0.89 1.96
N SER A 201 21.16 0.08 1.06
CA SER A 201 22.40 0.73 0.62
C SER A 201 23.09 1.46 1.78
N ALA A 202 22.34 2.15 2.65
CA ALA A 202 22.89 2.80 3.84
C ALA A 202 23.55 1.80 4.79
N TRP A 203 22.94 0.64 4.99
CA TRP A 203 23.48 -0.42 5.81
C TRP A 203 24.86 -0.89 5.32
N HIS A 204 25.05 -1.06 4.00
CA HIS A 204 26.33 -1.42 3.40
C HIS A 204 27.35 -0.27 3.41
N LEU A 205 26.91 0.96 3.16
CA LEU A 205 27.77 2.14 3.20
C LEU A 205 28.32 2.40 4.61
N LEU A 206 27.54 2.15 5.66
CA LEU A 206 28.01 2.20 7.04
C LEU A 206 29.14 1.21 7.33
N ARG A 207 29.24 0.12 6.56
CA ARG A 207 30.25 -0.94 6.67
C ARG A 207 31.39 -0.83 5.65
N ASN A 208 31.38 0.23 4.83
CA ASN A 208 32.30 0.43 3.71
C ASN A 208 32.34 -0.75 2.71
N ASN A 209 31.24 -1.47 2.58
CA ASN A 209 31.11 -2.61 1.71
C ASN A 209 30.61 -2.19 0.32
N ALA A 210 31.29 -2.62 -0.76
CA ALA A 210 30.94 -2.33 -2.16
C ALA A 210 30.46 -0.89 -2.40
N THR A 211 31.23 0.08 -1.89
CA THR A 211 30.83 1.50 -1.74
C THR A 211 30.31 2.12 -3.04
N ASP A 212 30.96 1.87 -4.18
CA ASP A 212 30.53 2.43 -5.47
C ASP A 212 29.16 1.89 -5.92
N PHE A 213 28.92 0.57 -5.71
CA PHE A 213 27.67 -0.07 -6.03
C PHE A 213 26.53 0.51 -5.16
N TYR A 214 26.71 0.52 -3.84
CA TYR A 214 25.66 0.97 -2.93
C TYR A 214 25.46 2.48 -2.93
N ARG A 215 26.49 3.27 -3.22
CA ARG A 215 26.32 4.71 -3.45
C ARG A 215 25.45 4.99 -4.68
N ARG A 216 25.65 4.23 -5.78
CA ARG A 216 24.81 4.33 -6.98
C ARG A 216 23.38 3.87 -6.69
N SER A 217 23.23 2.71 -6.03
CA SER A 217 21.93 2.19 -5.62
C SER A 217 21.19 3.18 -4.72
N ALA A 218 21.86 3.76 -3.70
CA ALA A 218 21.26 4.78 -2.84
C ALA A 218 20.78 5.99 -3.64
N LYS A 219 21.60 6.48 -4.59
CA LYS A 219 21.18 7.59 -5.48
C LYS A 219 19.91 7.26 -6.26
N TRP A 220 19.86 6.06 -6.87
CA TRP A 220 18.66 5.60 -7.58
C TRP A 220 17.46 5.49 -6.64
N GLY A 221 17.63 4.87 -5.47
CA GLY A 221 16.58 4.76 -4.46
C GLY A 221 16.03 6.12 -4.05
N MET A 222 16.91 7.09 -3.77
CA MET A 222 16.53 8.45 -3.38
C MET A 222 15.77 9.18 -4.51
N VAL A 223 16.21 9.05 -5.77
CA VAL A 223 15.51 9.66 -6.92
C VAL A 223 14.12 9.05 -7.09
N ILE A 224 14.03 7.72 -7.08
CA ILE A 224 12.75 7.01 -7.19
C ILE A 224 11.82 7.42 -6.04
N ALA A 225 12.30 7.39 -4.79
CA ALA A 225 11.50 7.75 -3.63
C ALA A 225 11.01 9.20 -3.71
N LEU A 226 11.86 10.16 -4.08
CA LEU A 226 11.47 11.56 -4.15
C LEU A 226 10.49 11.84 -5.28
N VAL A 227 10.76 11.36 -6.49
CA VAL A 227 9.92 11.60 -7.66
C VAL A 227 8.55 10.95 -7.48
N PHE A 228 8.54 9.64 -7.25
CA PHE A 228 7.29 8.89 -7.20
C PHE A 228 6.52 9.10 -5.89
N GLY A 229 7.20 9.35 -4.79
CA GLY A 229 6.53 9.73 -3.55
C GLY A 229 5.86 11.11 -3.64
N THR A 230 6.47 12.08 -4.32
CA THR A 230 5.82 13.38 -4.60
C THR A 230 4.60 13.21 -5.50
N LEU A 231 4.72 12.43 -6.59
CA LEU A 231 3.58 12.12 -7.46
C LEU A 231 2.50 11.32 -6.71
N GLY A 232 2.89 10.42 -5.81
CA GLY A 232 1.98 9.66 -4.95
C GLY A 232 1.21 10.55 -3.96
N ALA A 233 1.87 11.59 -3.41
CA ALA A 233 1.21 12.59 -2.57
C ALA A 233 0.19 13.43 -3.37
N LEU A 234 0.53 13.84 -4.60
CA LEU A 234 -0.39 14.53 -5.50
C LEU A 234 -1.59 13.65 -5.90
N ALA A 235 -1.36 12.37 -6.19
CA ALA A 235 -2.43 11.41 -6.45
C ALA A 235 -3.34 11.22 -5.22
N GLY A 236 -2.75 11.19 -4.01
CA GLY A 236 -3.50 11.14 -2.75
C GLY A 236 -4.35 12.38 -2.50
N HIS A 237 -3.83 13.56 -2.83
CA HIS A 237 -4.60 14.81 -2.78
C HIS A 237 -5.83 14.75 -3.71
N HIS A 238 -5.64 14.33 -4.96
CA HIS A 238 -6.73 14.15 -5.92
C HIS A 238 -7.76 13.11 -5.42
N GLN A 239 -7.29 11.98 -4.89
CA GLN A 239 -8.15 10.96 -4.30
C GLN A 239 -8.95 11.50 -3.11
N GLY A 240 -8.34 12.32 -2.24
CA GLY A 240 -9.02 12.98 -1.12
C GLY A 240 -10.16 13.89 -1.59
N GLN A 241 -9.95 14.64 -2.66
CA GLN A 241 -11.02 15.45 -3.27
C GLN A 241 -12.18 14.61 -3.81
N TYR A 242 -11.87 13.45 -4.41
CA TYR A 242 -12.90 12.53 -4.88
C TYR A 242 -13.66 11.87 -3.72
N ILE A 243 -12.94 11.43 -2.66
CA ILE A 243 -13.53 10.87 -1.43
C ILE A 243 -14.52 11.87 -0.80
N THR A 244 -14.18 13.15 -0.75
CA THR A 244 -15.06 14.19 -0.21
C THR A 244 -16.42 14.22 -0.92
N LYS A 245 -16.45 13.92 -2.22
CA LYS A 245 -17.67 13.90 -3.03
C LYS A 245 -18.51 12.63 -2.85
N VAL A 246 -17.85 11.46 -2.79
CA VAL A 246 -18.55 10.18 -2.83
C VAL A 246 -18.67 9.48 -1.48
N GLN A 247 -17.82 9.83 -0.51
CA GLN A 247 -17.80 9.31 0.86
C GLN A 247 -17.53 10.44 1.87
N PRO A 248 -18.39 11.46 1.97
CA PRO A 248 -18.14 12.63 2.82
C PRO A 248 -17.97 12.27 4.30
N MET A 249 -18.67 11.24 4.80
CA MET A 249 -18.52 10.75 6.18
C MET A 249 -17.08 10.25 6.46
N LYS A 250 -16.45 9.55 5.49
CA LYS A 250 -15.05 9.13 5.60
C LYS A 250 -14.13 10.33 5.71
N MET A 251 -14.31 11.35 4.87
CA MET A 251 -13.50 12.58 4.92
C MET A 251 -13.69 13.31 6.25
N ALA A 252 -14.91 13.47 6.72
CA ALA A 252 -15.20 14.11 8.01
C ALA A 252 -14.59 13.33 9.18
N ALA A 253 -14.60 11.99 9.14
CA ALA A 253 -13.97 11.13 10.15
C ALA A 253 -12.44 11.21 10.12
N MET A 254 -11.82 11.28 8.94
CA MET A 254 -10.37 11.47 8.79
C MET A 254 -9.88 12.77 9.44
N GLU A 255 -10.74 13.78 9.51
CA GLU A 255 -10.45 15.10 10.05
C GLU A 255 -11.04 15.34 11.44
N ALA A 256 -11.78 14.38 11.99
CA ALA A 256 -12.58 14.54 13.21
C ALA A 256 -13.44 15.82 13.19
N LEU A 257 -14.00 16.13 12.01
CA LEU A 257 -14.81 17.31 11.77
C LEU A 257 -16.25 17.02 12.22
N TRP A 258 -16.60 17.43 13.45
CA TRP A 258 -17.92 17.14 14.02
C TRP A 258 -19.01 18.05 13.49
N GLU A 259 -18.72 19.34 13.31
CA GLU A 259 -19.63 20.35 12.79
C GLU A 259 -19.22 20.76 11.38
N THR A 260 -20.21 21.10 10.55
CA THR A 260 -19.98 21.66 9.22
C THR A 260 -19.31 23.03 9.30
N GLN A 261 -18.23 23.22 8.52
CA GLN A 261 -17.47 24.49 8.53
C GLN A 261 -17.14 25.00 7.12
N ASP A 262 -17.01 26.32 6.99
CA ASP A 262 -16.63 27.04 5.77
C ASP A 262 -15.86 28.33 6.12
N PRO A 263 -14.55 28.46 5.88
CA PRO A 263 -13.65 27.36 5.50
C PRO A 263 -13.39 26.39 6.67
N ALA A 264 -13.17 25.11 6.35
CA ALA A 264 -12.88 24.08 7.33
C ALA A 264 -11.37 23.99 7.61
N PRO A 265 -10.92 23.92 8.88
CA PRO A 265 -9.53 23.77 9.25
C PRO A 265 -9.04 22.34 9.04
N PHE A 266 -7.72 22.18 8.85
CA PHE A 266 -7.06 20.89 8.90
C PHE A 266 -6.46 20.68 10.30
N SER A 267 -6.90 19.66 11.01
CA SER A 267 -6.42 19.36 12.35
C SER A 267 -5.15 18.50 12.28
N LEU A 268 -3.99 19.04 12.69
CA LEU A 268 -2.74 18.26 12.80
C LEU A 268 -2.79 17.24 13.92
N VAL A 269 -3.30 17.68 15.07
CA VAL A 269 -3.47 16.89 16.29
C VAL A 269 -4.80 17.28 16.91
N ALA A 270 -5.57 16.31 17.39
CA ALA A 270 -6.80 16.57 18.11
C ALA A 270 -6.99 15.55 19.25
N ASN A 271 -7.53 16.03 20.36
CA ASN A 271 -8.05 15.18 21.43
C ASN A 271 -9.55 14.98 21.20
N ILE A 272 -9.92 13.79 20.73
CA ILE A 272 -11.25 13.49 20.21
C ILE A 272 -12.12 12.86 21.28
N ASP A 273 -13.21 13.53 21.66
CA ASP A 273 -14.25 13.00 22.55
C ASP A 273 -15.43 12.52 21.71
N THR A 274 -15.48 11.20 21.48
CA THR A 274 -16.53 10.58 20.68
C THR A 274 -17.90 10.58 21.36
N LYS A 275 -17.94 10.60 22.71
CA LYS A 275 -19.20 10.65 23.47
C LYS A 275 -19.83 12.04 23.41
N ALA A 276 -19.00 13.05 23.58
CA ALA A 276 -19.44 14.44 23.47
C ALA A 276 -19.52 14.93 22.01
N GLN A 277 -19.04 14.14 21.05
CA GLN A 277 -18.97 14.48 19.63
C GLN A 277 -18.29 15.83 19.38
N LYS A 278 -17.10 16.02 19.97
CA LYS A 278 -16.32 17.26 19.84
C LYS A 278 -14.83 16.98 20.06
N ASN A 279 -14.00 17.90 19.63
CA ASN A 279 -12.57 17.91 19.95
C ASN A 279 -12.35 18.81 21.18
N THR A 280 -11.65 18.30 22.20
CA THR A 280 -11.36 19.05 23.44
C THR A 280 -10.05 19.82 23.38
N GLY A 281 -9.28 19.70 22.32
CA GLY A 281 -8.06 20.44 22.00
C GLY A 281 -7.58 20.01 20.63
N ALA A 282 -7.27 20.98 19.78
CA ALA A 282 -6.78 20.71 18.44
C ALA A 282 -5.70 21.74 18.07
N LEU A 283 -4.69 21.26 17.33
CA LEU A 283 -3.75 22.13 16.62
C LEU A 283 -4.17 22.13 15.14
N GLU A 284 -4.62 23.28 14.66
CA GLU A 284 -5.28 23.40 13.38
C GLU A 284 -4.58 24.37 12.43
N ILE A 285 -4.63 24.06 11.13
CA ILE A 285 -4.27 24.97 10.05
C ILE A 285 -5.56 25.56 9.50
N PRO A 286 -5.83 26.87 9.69
CA PRO A 286 -7.06 27.50 9.21
C PRO A 286 -7.24 27.31 7.71
N GLY A 287 -8.45 26.88 7.28
CA GLY A 287 -8.77 26.64 5.87
C GLY A 287 -8.05 25.46 5.23
N GLY A 288 -7.20 24.73 5.97
CA GLY A 288 -6.37 23.66 5.43
C GLY A 288 -7.17 22.49 4.88
N LEU A 289 -8.29 22.13 5.51
CA LEU A 289 -9.16 21.07 4.98
C LEU A 289 -9.93 21.53 3.74
N SER A 290 -10.40 22.77 3.70
CA SER A 290 -10.99 23.35 2.48
C SER A 290 -9.98 23.39 1.33
N PHE A 291 -8.70 23.66 1.61
CA PHE A 291 -7.65 23.55 0.59
C PHE A 291 -7.48 22.10 0.11
N LEU A 292 -7.42 21.13 0.99
CA LEU A 292 -7.28 19.71 0.62
C LEU A 292 -8.46 19.21 -0.21
N THR A 293 -9.67 19.66 0.08
CA THR A 293 -10.90 19.18 -0.56
C THR A 293 -11.31 19.98 -1.80
N GLN A 294 -10.99 21.28 -1.85
CA GLN A 294 -11.51 22.23 -2.87
C GLN A 294 -10.46 23.20 -3.40
N ASN A 295 -9.17 23.05 -3.04
CA ASN A 295 -8.05 23.91 -3.44
C ASN A 295 -8.19 25.40 -3.02
N SER A 296 -8.91 25.70 -1.94
CA SER A 296 -9.11 27.06 -1.43
C SER A 296 -8.94 27.12 0.09
N PHE A 297 -8.09 28.04 0.57
CA PHE A 297 -7.92 28.29 2.02
C PHE A 297 -9.00 29.21 2.62
N THR A 298 -9.67 29.99 1.79
CA THR A 298 -10.58 31.06 2.24
C THR A 298 -12.04 30.74 2.09
N SER A 299 -12.36 29.65 1.38
CA SER A 299 -13.75 29.21 1.11
C SER A 299 -13.75 27.71 0.83
N GLY A 300 -14.89 27.07 1.03
CA GLY A 300 -15.07 25.65 0.73
C GLY A 300 -15.66 24.91 1.92
N LYS A 301 -16.99 24.80 1.88
CA LYS A 301 -17.78 24.11 2.89
C LYS A 301 -17.44 22.62 2.93
N VAL A 302 -17.08 22.10 4.10
CA VAL A 302 -16.95 20.68 4.38
C VAL A 302 -17.97 20.28 5.43
N GLU A 303 -18.77 19.26 5.11
CA GLU A 303 -19.84 18.79 5.98
C GLU A 303 -19.26 18.01 7.17
N GLY A 304 -19.80 18.28 8.36
CA GLY A 304 -19.42 17.63 9.58
C GLY A 304 -20.15 16.30 9.84
N ILE A 305 -19.57 15.51 10.72
CA ILE A 305 -20.06 14.16 11.07
C ILE A 305 -21.52 14.18 11.52
N LYS A 306 -21.95 15.17 12.30
CA LYS A 306 -23.34 15.26 12.80
C LYS A 306 -24.36 15.45 11.70
N ASP A 307 -24.10 16.36 10.77
CA ASP A 307 -24.99 16.59 9.63
C ASP A 307 -25.03 15.38 8.69
N LEU A 308 -23.88 14.73 8.49
CA LEU A 308 -23.76 13.55 7.66
C LEU A 308 -24.45 12.32 8.29
N GLN A 309 -24.42 12.18 9.61
CA GLN A 309 -25.16 11.14 10.33
C GLN A 309 -26.67 11.34 10.15
N ALA A 310 -27.17 12.56 10.34
CA ALA A 310 -28.58 12.85 10.14
C ALA A 310 -29.04 12.59 8.69
N LYS A 311 -28.22 12.92 7.69
CA LYS A 311 -28.50 12.59 6.28
C LYS A 311 -28.52 11.09 6.04
N SER A 312 -27.58 10.34 6.63
CA SER A 312 -27.52 8.89 6.49
C SER A 312 -28.74 8.21 7.13
N GLU A 313 -29.17 8.66 8.30
CA GLU A 313 -30.40 8.16 8.94
C GLU A 313 -31.65 8.45 8.09
N ALA A 314 -31.73 9.62 7.50
CA ALA A 314 -32.85 9.97 6.61
C ALA A 314 -32.87 9.12 5.31
N GLN A 315 -31.69 8.73 4.81
CA GLN A 315 -31.56 7.98 3.56
C GLN A 315 -31.67 6.46 3.76
N TYR A 316 -31.07 5.91 4.80
CA TYR A 316 -30.89 4.47 4.99
C TYR A 316 -31.71 3.92 6.17
N GLY A 317 -32.37 4.79 6.93
CA GLY A 317 -33.12 4.44 8.14
C GLY A 317 -32.32 4.63 9.43
N PRO A 318 -32.96 4.40 10.59
CA PRO A 318 -32.31 4.57 11.89
C PRO A 318 -31.08 3.63 12.04
N GLY A 319 -29.93 4.19 12.43
CA GLY A 319 -28.70 3.44 12.61
C GLY A 319 -27.50 4.34 12.89
N ASN A 320 -26.38 3.76 13.29
CA ASN A 320 -25.11 4.47 13.46
C ASN A 320 -24.25 4.27 12.22
N TYR A 321 -24.03 5.35 11.47
CA TYR A 321 -23.22 5.36 10.25
C TYR A 321 -21.85 6.04 10.45
N ILE A 322 -21.52 6.38 11.71
CA ILE A 322 -20.23 7.02 12.06
C ILE A 322 -19.17 5.93 12.23
N PRO A 323 -18.09 5.95 11.44
CA PRO A 323 -16.97 5.03 11.66
C PRO A 323 -16.16 5.40 12.91
N ASP A 324 -15.13 4.59 13.24
CA ASP A 324 -14.23 4.87 14.38
C ASP A 324 -13.37 6.11 14.12
N VAL A 325 -13.89 7.27 14.49
CA VAL A 325 -13.27 8.58 14.22
C VAL A 325 -11.84 8.68 14.79
N PRO A 326 -11.55 8.34 16.06
CA PRO A 326 -10.19 8.40 16.58
C PRO A 326 -9.20 7.52 15.81
N ALA A 327 -9.57 6.28 15.53
CA ALA A 327 -8.69 5.36 14.83
C ALA A 327 -8.37 5.85 13.40
N ILE A 328 -9.38 6.33 12.67
CA ILE A 328 -9.23 6.84 11.30
C ILE A 328 -8.41 8.14 11.30
N PHE A 329 -8.68 9.06 12.21
CA PHE A 329 -7.95 10.31 12.34
C PHE A 329 -6.46 10.06 12.54
N TRP A 330 -6.08 9.25 13.53
CA TRP A 330 -4.67 9.02 13.86
C TRP A 330 -3.94 8.18 12.81
N THR A 331 -4.58 7.17 12.24
CA THR A 331 -3.96 6.36 11.18
C THR A 331 -3.70 7.19 9.93
N PHE A 332 -4.59 8.13 9.58
CA PHE A 332 -4.35 9.07 8.48
C PHE A 332 -3.13 9.95 8.75
N ARG A 333 -2.98 10.50 9.96
CA ARG A 333 -1.80 11.31 10.35
C ARG A 333 -0.52 10.51 10.31
N VAL A 334 -0.53 9.28 10.81
CA VAL A 334 0.64 8.39 10.76
C VAL A 334 1.05 8.11 9.30
N MET A 335 0.10 7.83 8.41
CA MET A 335 0.37 7.65 6.98
C MET A 335 1.07 8.87 6.37
N VAL A 336 0.49 10.06 6.58
CA VAL A 336 1.02 11.32 6.04
C VAL A 336 2.39 11.65 6.61
N ALA A 337 2.58 11.47 7.93
CA ALA A 337 3.85 11.73 8.60
C ALA A 337 4.95 10.78 8.09
N ALA A 338 4.67 9.47 7.98
CA ALA A 338 5.62 8.50 7.45
C ALA A 338 6.02 8.83 6.00
N GLY A 339 5.06 9.18 5.14
CA GLY A 339 5.31 9.62 3.76
C GLY A 339 6.20 10.87 3.72
N SER A 340 5.89 11.87 4.53
CA SER A 340 6.65 13.12 4.61
C SER A 340 8.10 12.90 5.07
N ILE A 341 8.31 12.03 6.06
CA ILE A 341 9.66 11.68 6.55
C ILE A 341 10.46 10.99 5.44
N MET A 342 9.86 10.03 4.73
CA MET A 342 10.53 9.34 3.62
C MET A 342 10.96 10.30 2.52
N LEU A 343 10.10 11.24 2.12
CA LEU A 343 10.41 12.26 1.14
C LEU A 343 11.53 13.20 1.60
N LEU A 344 11.48 13.65 2.85
CA LEU A 344 12.50 14.51 3.43
C LEU A 344 13.87 13.84 3.46
N VAL A 345 13.93 12.57 3.88
CA VAL A 345 15.21 11.82 3.92
C VAL A 345 15.74 11.59 2.51
N ALA A 346 14.89 11.27 1.54
CA ALA A 346 15.32 11.14 0.15
C ALA A 346 15.86 12.45 -0.42
N PHE A 347 15.20 13.58 -0.15
CA PHE A 347 15.61 14.90 -0.60
C PHE A 347 16.95 15.34 0.02
N VAL A 348 17.09 15.26 1.34
CA VAL A 348 18.33 15.60 2.04
C VAL A 348 19.47 14.67 1.59
N GLY A 349 19.18 13.37 1.40
CA GLY A 349 20.15 12.40 0.92
C GLY A 349 20.68 12.74 -0.48
N LEU A 350 19.83 13.19 -1.40
CA LEU A 350 20.25 13.65 -2.73
C LEU A 350 21.17 14.86 -2.64
N ILE A 351 20.86 15.83 -1.76
CA ILE A 351 21.73 17.00 -1.54
C ILE A 351 23.10 16.57 -1.00
N LEU A 352 23.15 15.67 -0.01
CA LEU A 352 24.39 15.15 0.55
C LEU A 352 25.19 14.37 -0.49
N ASN A 353 24.51 13.56 -1.32
CA ASN A 353 25.17 12.82 -2.40
C ASN A 353 25.73 13.73 -3.48
N ALA A 354 25.03 14.81 -3.86
CA ALA A 354 25.49 15.79 -4.83
C ALA A 354 26.70 16.58 -4.35
N LYS A 355 26.86 16.75 -3.02
CA LYS A 355 28.01 17.40 -2.39
C LYS A 355 29.11 16.42 -2.00
N ASP A 356 29.08 15.17 -2.44
CA ASP A 356 30.00 14.08 -2.07
C ASP A 356 30.14 13.85 -0.56
N LYS A 357 29.12 14.22 0.24
CA LYS A 357 29.10 14.12 1.70
C LYS A 357 28.27 12.93 2.23
N LEU A 358 27.57 12.20 1.37
CA LEU A 358 26.68 11.12 1.78
C LEU A 358 27.43 9.99 2.51
N VAL A 359 28.47 9.45 1.88
CA VAL A 359 29.20 8.28 2.41
C VAL A 359 29.92 8.61 3.73
N GLY A 360 30.44 9.83 3.87
CA GLY A 360 31.12 10.29 5.10
C GLY A 360 30.16 10.65 6.25
N ASN A 361 28.88 10.81 6.00
CA ASN A 361 27.92 11.20 7.02
C ASN A 361 27.23 9.99 7.67
N ARG A 362 27.93 9.39 8.64
CA ARG A 362 27.45 8.17 9.33
C ARG A 362 26.10 8.38 10.03
N THR A 363 25.85 9.55 10.62
CA THR A 363 24.58 9.86 11.28
C THR A 363 23.42 9.85 10.28
N PHE A 364 23.62 10.48 9.13
CA PHE A 364 22.58 10.49 8.10
C PHE A 364 22.35 9.09 7.51
N LEU A 365 23.38 8.30 7.29
CA LEU A 365 23.24 6.90 6.85
C LEU A 365 22.46 6.06 7.87
N LYS A 366 22.63 6.27 9.18
CA LYS A 366 21.79 5.62 10.21
C LYS A 366 20.33 6.05 10.09
N ILE A 367 20.06 7.35 9.92
CA ILE A 367 18.69 7.85 9.68
C ILE A 367 18.09 7.19 8.44
N MET A 368 18.84 7.16 7.34
CA MET A 368 18.40 6.55 6.08
C MET A 368 18.12 5.04 6.23
N PHE A 369 18.90 4.31 7.02
CA PHE A 369 18.63 2.90 7.36
C PHE A 369 17.31 2.75 8.13
N TRP A 370 17.07 3.59 9.13
CA TRP A 370 15.88 3.52 9.97
C TRP A 370 14.59 4.00 9.30
N THR A 371 14.65 4.45 8.03
CA THR A 371 13.42 4.66 7.24
C THR A 371 12.80 3.35 6.75
N LEU A 372 13.49 2.21 6.85
CA LEU A 372 13.04 0.90 6.35
C LEU A 372 11.61 0.50 6.78
N PRO A 373 11.16 0.68 8.02
CA PRO A 373 9.80 0.32 8.42
C PRO A 373 8.71 1.31 7.94
N LEU A 374 9.07 2.53 7.56
CA LEU A 374 8.09 3.59 7.27
C LEU A 374 7.14 3.27 6.11
N PRO A 375 7.58 2.69 4.97
CA PRO A 375 6.65 2.31 3.91
C PRO A 375 5.57 1.35 4.40
N PHE A 376 5.93 0.34 5.18
CA PHE A 376 5.01 -0.67 5.70
C PHE A 376 3.99 -0.06 6.66
N ILE A 377 4.45 0.87 7.52
CA ILE A 377 3.57 1.64 8.40
C ILE A 377 2.60 2.49 7.58
N ALA A 378 3.11 3.22 6.57
CA ALA A 378 2.28 4.10 5.74
C ALA A 378 1.22 3.31 4.96
N HIS A 379 1.58 2.18 4.34
CA HIS A 379 0.62 1.35 3.61
C HIS A 379 -0.42 0.71 4.52
N SER A 380 -0.01 0.16 5.67
CA SER A 380 -0.95 -0.46 6.62
C SER A 380 -1.94 0.56 7.19
N THR A 381 -1.47 1.76 7.57
CA THR A 381 -2.34 2.81 8.10
C THR A 381 -3.21 3.43 7.01
N GLY A 382 -2.71 3.61 5.79
CA GLY A 382 -3.48 4.09 4.65
C GLY A 382 -4.58 3.12 4.23
N TRP A 383 -4.28 1.81 4.19
CA TRP A 383 -5.29 0.80 3.95
C TRP A 383 -6.34 0.77 5.05
N PHE A 384 -5.93 0.87 6.33
CA PHE A 384 -6.86 0.95 7.44
C PHE A 384 -7.83 2.14 7.29
N VAL A 385 -7.34 3.32 6.91
CA VAL A 385 -8.19 4.49 6.63
C VAL A 385 -9.17 4.19 5.50
N ALA A 386 -8.74 3.55 4.43
CA ALA A 386 -9.58 3.25 3.28
C ALA A 386 -10.76 2.34 3.65
N GLU A 387 -10.50 1.28 4.43
CA GLU A 387 -11.48 0.24 4.75
C GLU A 387 -12.28 0.53 6.02
N ALA A 388 -11.62 0.96 7.10
CA ALA A 388 -12.30 1.34 8.34
C ALA A 388 -13.11 2.62 8.18
N GLY A 389 -12.64 3.57 7.34
CA GLY A 389 -13.37 4.79 7.04
C GLY A 389 -14.65 4.59 6.21
N ARG A 390 -14.83 3.42 5.59
CA ARG A 390 -16.07 3.04 4.91
C ARG A 390 -17.12 2.47 5.86
N GLN A 391 -16.72 2.01 7.06
CA GLN A 391 -17.66 1.40 7.99
C GLN A 391 -18.82 2.33 8.38
N PRO A 392 -20.03 1.78 8.61
CA PRO A 392 -20.37 0.35 8.78
C PRO A 392 -20.60 -0.41 7.45
N TRP A 393 -20.32 0.20 6.31
CA TRP A 393 -20.58 -0.38 5.01
C TRP A 393 -19.49 -1.37 4.57
N LEU A 394 -19.91 -2.53 4.09
CA LEU A 394 -19.06 -3.42 3.31
C LEU A 394 -19.01 -3.00 1.85
N VAL A 395 -20.18 -2.65 1.29
CA VAL A 395 -20.31 -1.96 0.00
C VAL A 395 -21.08 -0.68 0.26
N TYR A 396 -20.48 0.46 0.00
CA TYR A 396 -20.98 1.76 0.44
C TYR A 396 -22.44 2.01 -0.03
N GLY A 397 -23.31 2.22 0.93
CA GLY A 397 -24.74 2.46 0.69
C GLY A 397 -25.57 1.25 0.23
N LEU A 398 -24.99 0.06 0.04
CA LEU A 398 -25.66 -1.13 -0.47
C LEU A 398 -25.71 -2.30 0.51
N GLN A 399 -24.62 -2.60 1.19
CA GLN A 399 -24.51 -3.74 2.11
C GLN A 399 -23.74 -3.35 3.35
N LEU A 400 -24.32 -3.59 4.52
CA LEU A 400 -23.61 -3.43 5.79
C LEU A 400 -22.61 -4.57 6.01
N THR A 401 -21.55 -4.29 6.76
CA THR A 401 -20.52 -5.30 7.08
C THR A 401 -21.10 -6.49 7.85
N ALA A 402 -22.06 -6.25 8.73
CA ALA A 402 -22.75 -7.30 9.46
C ALA A 402 -23.54 -8.27 8.54
N ASP A 403 -24.05 -7.76 7.42
CA ASP A 403 -24.84 -8.55 6.46
C ASP A 403 -23.98 -9.33 5.47
N GLY A 404 -22.69 -9.01 5.36
CA GLY A 404 -21.78 -9.66 4.43
C GLY A 404 -21.08 -10.90 4.98
N ALA A 405 -21.06 -11.07 6.30
CA ALA A 405 -20.41 -12.20 6.94
C ALA A 405 -21.19 -13.51 6.74
N SER A 406 -20.48 -14.62 6.70
CA SER A 406 -21.06 -15.97 6.56
C SER A 406 -21.90 -16.34 7.77
N LYS A 407 -23.16 -16.73 7.55
CA LYS A 407 -24.08 -17.14 8.63
C LYS A 407 -23.81 -18.55 9.17
N ALA A 408 -23.12 -19.38 8.38
CA ALA A 408 -22.86 -20.78 8.70
C ALA A 408 -21.57 -21.01 9.50
N VAL A 409 -20.74 -19.97 9.71
CA VAL A 409 -19.43 -20.10 10.34
C VAL A 409 -19.49 -19.59 11.78
N THR A 410 -18.97 -20.38 12.70
CA THR A 410 -18.97 -20.07 14.14
C THR A 410 -17.68 -19.34 14.57
N ALA A 411 -17.74 -18.61 15.69
CA ALA A 411 -16.57 -17.93 16.24
C ALA A 411 -15.35 -18.85 16.52
N PRO A 412 -15.50 -20.09 17.05
CA PRO A 412 -14.38 -21.02 17.20
C PRO A 412 -13.74 -21.46 15.88
N GLU A 413 -14.53 -21.65 14.82
CA GLU A 413 -14.00 -22.01 13.50
C GLU A 413 -13.17 -20.87 12.89
N ILE A 414 -13.65 -19.63 13.01
CA ILE A 414 -12.91 -18.45 12.57
C ILE A 414 -11.61 -18.31 13.38
N MET A 415 -11.66 -18.49 14.70
CA MET A 415 -10.46 -18.42 15.54
C MET A 415 -9.43 -19.48 15.15
N THR A 416 -9.87 -20.69 14.82
CA THR A 416 -9.00 -21.76 14.35
C THR A 416 -8.29 -21.38 13.06
N THR A 417 -9.00 -20.77 12.11
CA THR A 417 -8.41 -20.33 10.84
C THR A 417 -7.51 -19.08 11.02
N ILE A 418 -7.85 -18.15 11.93
CA ILE A 418 -6.96 -17.05 12.31
C ILE A 418 -5.61 -17.58 12.79
N ILE A 419 -5.63 -18.50 13.74
CA ILE A 419 -4.41 -19.09 14.31
C ILE A 419 -3.64 -19.87 13.24
N GLY A 420 -4.32 -20.70 12.45
CA GLY A 420 -3.70 -21.51 11.39
C GLY A 420 -3.00 -20.66 10.35
N PHE A 421 -3.67 -19.68 9.77
CA PHE A 421 -3.06 -18.77 8.77
C PHE A 421 -1.94 -17.93 9.38
N THR A 422 -2.11 -17.42 10.59
CA THR A 422 -1.06 -16.66 11.26
C THR A 422 0.21 -17.49 11.46
N VAL A 423 0.09 -18.75 11.89
CA VAL A 423 1.26 -19.64 12.03
C VAL A 423 1.93 -19.89 10.69
N VAL A 424 1.17 -20.20 9.64
CA VAL A 424 1.72 -20.42 8.29
C VAL A 424 2.44 -19.16 7.79
N TYR A 425 1.85 -17.99 7.97
CA TYR A 425 2.46 -16.74 7.54
C TYR A 425 3.73 -16.39 8.31
N ILE A 426 3.74 -16.62 9.63
CA ILE A 426 4.96 -16.40 10.44
C ILE A 426 6.10 -17.30 9.96
N VAL A 427 5.84 -18.59 9.76
CA VAL A 427 6.85 -19.54 9.27
C VAL A 427 7.38 -19.13 7.89
N ALA A 428 6.47 -18.81 6.97
CA ALA A 428 6.86 -18.37 5.62
C ALA A 428 7.60 -17.03 5.63
N ALA A 429 7.17 -16.07 6.47
CA ALA A 429 7.84 -14.78 6.63
C ALA A 429 9.25 -14.92 7.22
N ILE A 430 9.44 -15.81 8.20
CA ILE A 430 10.77 -16.10 8.76
C ILE A 430 11.68 -16.67 7.67
N ALA A 431 11.20 -17.62 6.85
CA ALA A 431 11.98 -18.18 5.76
C ALA A 431 12.35 -17.12 4.71
N ALA A 432 11.38 -16.28 4.31
CA ALA A 432 11.63 -15.21 3.35
C ALA A 432 12.59 -14.15 3.88
N LEU A 433 12.43 -13.76 5.17
CA LEU A 433 13.33 -12.82 5.82
C LEU A 433 14.76 -13.38 5.93
N TYR A 434 14.90 -14.65 6.29
CA TYR A 434 16.19 -15.31 6.32
C TYR A 434 16.87 -15.26 4.94
N LEU A 435 16.18 -15.65 3.88
CA LEU A 435 16.71 -15.62 2.51
C LEU A 435 17.04 -14.20 2.04
N ALA A 436 16.20 -13.22 2.38
CA ALA A 436 16.43 -11.82 2.05
C ALA A 436 17.67 -11.26 2.76
N VAL A 437 17.79 -11.50 4.07
CA VAL A 437 18.94 -11.05 4.88
C VAL A 437 20.22 -11.73 4.41
N GLU A 438 20.19 -13.04 4.12
CA GLU A 438 21.34 -13.75 3.57
C GLU A 438 21.76 -13.17 2.22
N HIS A 439 20.79 -12.91 1.31
CA HIS A 439 21.09 -12.29 0.02
C HIS A 439 21.67 -10.88 0.17
N ILE A 440 21.10 -10.06 1.05
CA ILE A 440 21.60 -8.71 1.34
C ILE A 440 23.03 -8.78 1.88
N LYS A 441 23.30 -9.64 2.86
CA LYS A 441 24.64 -9.79 3.46
C LYS A 441 25.70 -10.25 2.44
N LYS A 442 25.34 -11.14 1.52
CA LYS A 442 26.25 -11.61 0.44
C LYS A 442 26.64 -10.50 -0.55
N GLY A 443 25.81 -9.48 -0.70
CA GLY A 443 26.08 -8.36 -1.60
C GLY A 443 26.03 -8.74 -3.09
N PRO A 444 26.39 -7.78 -3.98
CA PRO A 444 26.23 -7.94 -5.42
C PRO A 444 27.18 -8.95 -6.08
N ASP A 445 28.31 -9.26 -5.46
CA ASP A 445 29.35 -10.15 -5.99
C ASP A 445 29.30 -11.57 -5.37
N GLY A 446 28.34 -11.83 -4.47
CA GLY A 446 28.11 -13.18 -3.92
C GLY A 446 29.18 -13.73 -2.99
N ASN A 447 30.18 -12.92 -2.60
CA ASN A 447 31.28 -13.35 -1.75
C ASN A 447 31.21 -12.60 -0.41
N PRO A 448 30.84 -13.27 0.70
CA PRO A 448 30.91 -12.64 1.99
C PRO A 448 32.33 -12.72 2.48
N SER A 449 32.93 -11.60 2.78
CA SER A 449 34.05 -11.58 3.77
C SER A 449 33.42 -11.81 5.16
N HIS A 450 33.11 -13.05 5.50
CA HIS A 450 32.40 -13.43 6.74
C HIS A 450 33.15 -12.92 8.00
N ASP A 451 34.45 -12.80 7.96
CA ASP A 451 35.28 -12.41 9.12
C ASP A 451 35.28 -10.90 9.42
N VAL A 452 34.87 -10.06 8.46
CA VAL A 452 34.85 -8.59 8.64
C VAL A 452 33.50 -8.13 9.19
N VAL A 453 32.41 -8.84 8.84
CA VAL A 453 31.05 -8.44 9.22
C VAL A 453 30.79 -8.64 10.71
N GLU A 454 31.20 -9.78 11.30
CA GLU A 454 30.99 -10.06 12.74
C GLU A 454 31.78 -9.14 13.67
N LYS A 455 33.01 -8.79 13.30
CA LYS A 455 33.85 -7.90 14.12
C LYS A 455 33.40 -6.43 14.07
N GLU A 456 32.77 -5.98 13.02
CA GLU A 456 32.24 -4.61 12.92
C GLU A 456 30.80 -4.48 13.47
N GLU A 457 29.98 -5.52 13.46
CA GLU A 457 28.65 -5.50 14.09
C GLU A 457 28.74 -5.15 15.57
N ALA A 458 29.68 -5.70 16.28
CA ALA A 458 29.94 -5.37 17.70
C ALA A 458 30.41 -3.91 17.92
N ARG A 459 30.99 -3.25 16.90
CA ARG A 459 31.49 -1.86 17.00
C ARG A 459 30.50 -0.80 16.56
N LEU A 460 29.45 -1.17 15.82
CA LEU A 460 28.52 -0.21 15.23
C LEU A 460 27.33 0.13 16.13
N TRP A 461 27.05 -0.73 17.10
CA TRP A 461 25.90 -0.59 18.02
C TRP A 461 26.32 -0.24 19.46
N ASN A 462 27.63 -0.24 19.75
CA ASN A 462 28.23 0.37 20.93
C ASN A 462 28.72 1.79 20.57
#